data_fe666706d104ec51b4d6d80b2bd01a8e
#
_entry.id   fe666706d104ec51b4d6d80b2bd01a8e
#
_cell.length_a   1.000
_cell.length_b   1.000
_cell.length_c   1.000
_cell.angle_alpha   90.00
_cell.angle_beta   90.00
_cell.angle_gamma   90.00
#
_symmetry.space_group_name_H-M   'P 1'
#
loop_
_entity.id
_entity.type
_entity.pdbx_description
1 polymer ?
#
loop_
_entity_poly.entity_id
_entity_poly.type
_entity_poly.pdbx_seq_one_letter_code
_entity_poly.pdbx_strand_id
1 'polypeptide(L)'
;MKLVTAIVKPFKLDDVREALSDIGVQGITVTEVKGFGRQKGHTELYRGAEYVVDFLPKVKIEIAVQDDMVDNVIEAIMSVASTGKIGDGKIFVSNLEQVIRIRTGETGSDAV
;
A
#
# COMPACT_ATOMS: atom_id res chain seq x y z
N MET A 1 -9.62 14.39 6.23
CA MET A 1 -8.65 13.88 5.24
C MET A 1 -7.78 12.81 5.86
N LYS A 2 -7.59 11.74 5.16
CA LYS A 2 -6.81 10.61 5.65
C LYS A 2 -5.76 10.19 4.62
N LEU A 3 -4.64 9.70 5.12
CA LEU A 3 -3.68 8.98 4.31
C LEU A 3 -3.89 7.49 4.51
N VAL A 4 -4.21 6.78 3.44
CA VAL A 4 -4.28 5.33 3.44
C VAL A 4 -2.98 4.81 2.84
N THR A 5 -2.26 4.03 3.62
CA THR A 5 -1.00 3.41 3.21
C THR A 5 -1.20 1.90 3.19
N ALA A 6 -0.95 1.28 2.06
CA ALA A 6 -1.04 -0.17 1.92
C ALA A 6 0.32 -0.75 1.56
N ILE A 7 0.74 -1.76 2.30
CA ILE A 7 1.93 -2.54 1.97
C ILE A 7 1.44 -3.87 1.42
N VAL A 8 1.73 -4.14 0.16
CA VAL A 8 1.18 -5.30 -0.56
C VAL A 8 2.29 -6.07 -1.29
N LYS A 9 1.97 -7.28 -1.71
CA LYS A 9 2.85 -8.05 -2.58
C LYS A 9 3.03 -7.34 -3.93
N PRO A 10 4.24 -7.32 -4.50
CA PRO A 10 4.50 -6.55 -5.74
C PRO A 10 3.57 -6.90 -6.90
N PHE A 11 3.25 -8.19 -7.07
CA PHE A 11 2.40 -8.63 -8.18
C PHE A 11 0.92 -8.21 -8.04
N LYS A 12 0.54 -7.66 -6.89
CA LYS A 12 -0.80 -7.14 -6.65
C LYS A 12 -0.96 -5.66 -6.98
N LEU A 13 0.12 -4.98 -7.32
CA LEU A 13 0.09 -3.54 -7.58
C LEU A 13 -0.91 -3.14 -8.66
N ASP A 14 -0.88 -3.80 -9.80
CA ASP A 14 -1.77 -3.46 -10.91
C ASP A 14 -3.24 -3.70 -10.56
N ASP A 15 -3.54 -4.79 -9.86
CA ASP A 15 -4.90 -5.09 -9.40
C ASP A 15 -5.41 -4.03 -8.41
N VAL A 16 -4.56 -3.60 -7.49
CA VAL A 16 -4.90 -2.55 -6.53
C VAL A 16 -5.14 -1.22 -7.25
N ARG A 17 -4.26 -0.84 -8.16
CA ARG A 17 -4.39 0.39 -8.94
C ARG A 17 -5.72 0.41 -9.70
N GLU A 18 -6.06 -0.70 -10.35
CA GLU A 18 -7.30 -0.82 -11.10
C GLU A 18 -8.54 -0.73 -10.20
N ALA A 19 -8.51 -1.44 -9.06
CA ALA A 19 -9.62 -1.40 -8.10
C ALA A 19 -9.84 -0.01 -7.53
N LEU A 20 -8.76 0.74 -7.26
CA LEU A 20 -8.84 2.12 -6.80
C LEU A 20 -9.37 3.06 -7.88
N SER A 21 -8.95 2.87 -9.12
CA SER A 21 -9.45 3.64 -10.26
C SER A 21 -10.96 3.44 -10.44
N ASP A 22 -11.45 2.22 -10.27
CA ASP A 22 -12.88 1.88 -10.41
C ASP A 22 -13.77 2.62 -9.40
N ILE A 23 -13.25 2.99 -8.26
CA ILE A 23 -13.99 3.78 -7.25
C ILE A 23 -13.69 5.27 -7.31
N GLY A 24 -13.00 5.73 -8.35
CA GLY A 24 -12.75 7.14 -8.59
C GLY A 24 -11.45 7.69 -8.01
N VAL A 25 -10.59 6.87 -7.43
CA VAL A 25 -9.27 7.30 -6.96
C VAL A 25 -8.31 7.31 -8.14
N GLN A 26 -7.76 8.48 -8.46
CA GLN A 26 -6.87 8.66 -9.61
C GLN A 26 -5.41 8.87 -9.24
N GLY A 27 -5.16 9.44 -8.06
CA GLY A 27 -3.81 9.74 -7.60
C GLY A 27 -3.33 8.74 -6.57
N ILE A 28 -2.28 8.01 -6.90
CA ILE A 28 -1.59 7.12 -5.96
C ILE A 28 -0.09 7.38 -6.04
N THR A 29 0.58 7.18 -4.91
CA THR A 29 2.03 7.20 -4.85
C THR A 29 2.52 5.80 -4.54
N VAL A 30 3.49 5.33 -5.29
CA VAL A 30 4.01 3.96 -5.18
C VAL A 30 5.50 4.00 -4.86
N THR A 31 5.90 3.22 -3.87
CA THR A 31 7.30 3.09 -3.48
C THR A 31 7.64 1.60 -3.37
N GLU A 32 8.74 1.19 -3.98
CA GLU A 32 9.28 -0.14 -3.77
C GLU A 32 9.94 -0.20 -2.40
N VAL A 33 9.55 -1.19 -1.61
CA VAL A 33 10.06 -1.36 -0.25
C VAL A 33 10.41 -2.83 0.00
N LYS A 34 11.07 -3.08 1.11
CA LYS A 34 11.35 -4.43 1.57
C LYS A 34 10.64 -4.64 2.90
N GLY A 35 9.95 -5.77 3.00
CA GLY A 35 9.26 -6.16 4.22
C GLY A 35 10.03 -7.22 4.98
N PHE A 36 10.06 -7.06 6.29
CA PHE A 36 10.49 -8.09 7.22
C PHE A 36 9.29 -8.45 8.09
N GLY A 37 8.98 -9.72 8.18
CA GLY A 37 7.82 -10.14 8.95
C GLY A 37 7.79 -11.64 9.21
N ARG A 38 6.60 -12.13 9.51
CA ARG A 38 6.39 -13.54 9.85
C ARG A 38 6.38 -14.48 8.64
N GLN A 39 6.65 -13.97 7.45
CA GLN A 39 6.86 -14.85 6.31
C GLN A 39 8.06 -15.71 6.62
N LYS A 40 7.86 -17.01 6.63
CA LYS A 40 8.99 -17.92 6.59
C LYS A 40 9.54 -17.78 5.19
N GLY A 41 10.59 -17.01 5.09
CA GLY A 41 11.27 -16.78 3.84
C GLY A 41 11.99 -18.00 3.34
N HIS A 42 12.66 -17.83 2.23
CA HIS A 42 13.49 -18.86 1.66
C HIS A 42 14.70 -19.11 2.56
N THR A 43 15.01 -20.38 2.73
CA THR A 43 16.30 -20.76 3.25
C THR A 43 17.24 -20.94 2.06
N GLU A 44 18.33 -20.19 2.05
CA GLU A 44 19.34 -20.28 1.00
C GLU A 44 20.63 -20.85 1.57
N LEU A 45 21.34 -21.64 0.76
CA LEU A 45 22.67 -22.14 1.07
C LEU A 45 23.73 -21.19 0.54
N TYR A 46 24.59 -20.72 1.42
CA TYR A 46 25.74 -19.91 1.05
C TYR A 46 26.97 -20.43 1.77
N ARG A 47 27.97 -20.88 1.04
CA ARG A 47 29.21 -21.47 1.58
C ARG A 47 28.95 -22.63 2.57
N GLY A 48 27.90 -23.43 2.29
CA GLY A 48 27.54 -24.55 3.13
C GLY A 48 26.75 -24.22 4.39
N ALA A 49 26.40 -22.96 4.59
CA ALA A 49 25.53 -22.49 5.68
C ALA A 49 24.16 -22.09 5.16
N GLU A 50 23.12 -22.41 5.93
CA GLU A 50 21.76 -21.95 5.62
C GLU A 50 21.56 -20.53 6.09
N TYR A 51 21.00 -19.69 5.22
CA TYR A 51 20.56 -18.33 5.54
C TYR A 51 19.07 -18.22 5.38
N VAL A 52 18.41 -17.65 6.37
CA VAL A 52 17.01 -17.26 6.27
C VAL A 52 16.97 -15.90 5.57
N VAL A 53 16.21 -15.83 4.47
CA VAL A 53 15.98 -14.55 3.79
C VAL A 53 14.88 -13.82 4.56
N ASP A 54 15.27 -12.82 5.34
CA ASP A 54 14.37 -12.09 6.24
C ASP A 54 13.59 -11.00 5.52
N PHE A 55 14.16 -10.41 4.47
CA PHE A 55 13.55 -9.30 3.75
C PHE A 55 13.01 -9.77 2.39
N LEU A 56 11.77 -9.41 2.13
CA LEU A 56 11.10 -9.68 0.86
C LEU A 56 10.63 -8.38 0.20
N PRO A 57 10.65 -8.32 -1.13
CA PRO A 57 10.14 -7.15 -1.83
C PRO A 57 8.65 -6.96 -1.57
N LYS A 58 8.26 -5.73 -1.35
CA LYS A 58 6.89 -5.27 -1.20
C LYS A 58 6.71 -3.97 -1.94
N VAL A 59 5.48 -3.53 -2.06
CA VAL A 59 5.13 -2.23 -2.63
C VAL A 59 4.33 -1.46 -1.59
N LYS A 60 4.70 -0.21 -1.37
CA LYS A 60 3.95 0.72 -0.55
C LYS A 60 3.14 1.63 -1.46
N ILE A 61 1.82 1.64 -1.26
CA ILE A 61 0.89 2.48 -2.00
C ILE A 61 0.30 3.48 -1.02
N GLU A 62 0.36 4.76 -1.35
CA GLU A 62 -0.18 5.82 -0.50
C GLU A 62 -1.23 6.61 -1.25
N ILE A 63 -2.37 6.82 -0.59
CA ILE A 63 -3.51 7.53 -1.16
C ILE A 63 -4.03 8.53 -0.12
N ALA A 64 -4.13 9.80 -0.49
CA ALA A 64 -4.80 10.80 0.32
C ALA A 64 -6.27 10.90 -0.12
N VAL A 65 -7.20 10.74 0.80
CA VAL A 65 -8.62 10.73 0.50
C VAL A 65 -9.42 11.49 1.54
N GLN A 66 -10.66 11.85 1.18
CA GLN A 66 -11.63 12.36 2.13
C GLN A 66 -12.03 11.26 3.12
N ASP A 67 -12.48 11.67 4.30
CA ASP A 67 -12.87 10.74 5.36
C ASP A 67 -13.95 9.75 4.90
N ASP A 68 -14.91 10.19 4.10
CA ASP A 68 -16.01 9.39 3.62
C ASP A 68 -15.59 8.34 2.56
N MET A 69 -14.39 8.43 2.03
CA MET A 69 -13.87 7.46 1.05
C MET A 69 -13.02 6.36 1.66
N VAL A 70 -12.66 6.48 2.93
CA VAL A 70 -11.70 5.56 3.57
C VAL A 70 -12.17 4.11 3.50
N ASP A 71 -13.41 3.86 3.89
CA ASP A 71 -13.94 2.48 3.91
C ASP A 71 -13.98 1.88 2.51
N ASN A 72 -14.37 2.66 1.51
CA ASN A 72 -14.39 2.21 0.11
C ASN A 72 -12.98 1.88 -0.40
N VAL A 73 -12.00 2.71 -0.04
CA VAL A 73 -10.59 2.48 -0.41
C VAL A 73 -10.06 1.20 0.24
N ILE A 74 -10.30 1.02 1.53
CA ILE A 74 -9.88 -0.19 2.26
C ILE A 74 -10.50 -1.44 1.62
N GLU A 75 -11.80 -1.42 1.37
CA GLU A 75 -12.51 -2.54 0.76
C GLU A 75 -11.97 -2.86 -0.64
N ALA A 76 -11.74 -1.85 -1.46
CA ALA A 76 -11.18 -2.01 -2.79
C ALA A 76 -9.81 -2.69 -2.76
N ILE A 77 -8.93 -2.24 -1.86
CA ILE A 77 -7.59 -2.83 -1.72
C ILE A 77 -7.69 -4.27 -1.23
N MET A 78 -8.46 -4.52 -0.19
CA MET A 78 -8.59 -5.86 0.40
C MET A 78 -9.17 -6.86 -0.59
N SER A 79 -10.11 -6.45 -1.41
CA SER A 79 -10.79 -7.35 -2.36
C SER A 79 -9.84 -7.97 -3.39
N VAL A 80 -8.76 -7.29 -3.73
CA VAL A 80 -7.78 -7.75 -4.73
C VAL A 80 -6.43 -8.13 -4.14
N ALA A 81 -6.05 -7.56 -3.00
CA ALA A 81 -4.72 -7.79 -2.40
C ALA A 81 -4.69 -9.00 -1.47
N SER A 82 -5.83 -9.38 -0.89
CA SER A 82 -5.90 -10.51 0.03
C SER A 82 -5.80 -11.84 -0.71
N THR A 83 -4.87 -12.70 -0.29
CA THR A 83 -4.75 -14.08 -0.77
C THR A 83 -5.06 -15.09 0.33
N GLY A 84 -5.24 -14.63 1.57
CA GLY A 84 -5.39 -15.48 2.74
C GLY A 84 -4.09 -16.10 3.24
N LYS A 85 -2.97 -15.72 2.64
CA LYS A 85 -1.64 -16.25 2.98
C LYS A 85 -0.84 -15.22 3.78
N ILE A 86 0.12 -15.71 4.54
CA ILE A 86 1.09 -14.86 5.25
C ILE A 86 1.82 -14.01 4.20
N GLY A 87 2.01 -12.74 4.51
CA GLY A 87 2.72 -11.81 3.64
C GLY A 87 1.82 -10.94 2.77
N ASP A 88 0.50 -11.05 2.91
CA ASP A 88 -0.45 -10.18 2.18
C ASP A 88 -0.27 -8.70 2.48
N GLY A 89 0.29 -8.38 3.64
CA GLY A 89 0.57 -7.01 4.02
C GLY A 89 -0.44 -6.40 4.96
N LYS A 90 -0.39 -5.09 5.07
CA LYS A 90 -1.25 -4.32 5.99
C LYS A 90 -1.69 -3.01 5.35
N ILE A 91 -2.77 -2.48 5.86
CA ILE A 91 -3.26 -1.15 5.53
C ILE A 91 -3.19 -0.30 6.80
N PHE A 92 -2.65 0.90 6.67
CA PHE A 92 -2.55 1.88 7.73
C PHE A 92 -3.38 3.09 7.34
N VAL A 93 -4.12 3.65 8.29
CA VAL A 93 -4.88 4.88 8.09
C VAL A 93 -4.42 5.90 9.11
N SER A 94 -4.04 7.08 8.62
CA SER A 94 -3.60 8.18 9.47
C SER A 94 -4.29 9.48 9.11
N ASN A 95 -4.40 10.37 10.09
CA ASN A 95 -4.96 11.70 9.85
C ASN A 95 -3.96 12.57 9.11
N LEU A 96 -4.45 13.31 8.11
CA LEU A 96 -3.69 14.38 7.47
C LEU A 96 -4.16 15.72 8.03
N GLU A 97 -3.26 16.46 8.63
CA GLU A 97 -3.56 17.80 9.15
C GLU A 97 -3.77 18.78 8.02
N GLN A 98 -3.00 18.64 6.94
CA GLN A 98 -3.05 19.55 5.81
C GLN A 98 -2.61 18.86 4.54
N VAL A 99 -3.26 19.20 3.44
CA VAL A 99 -2.85 18.78 2.08
C VAL A 99 -2.82 20.04 1.21
N ILE A 100 -1.76 20.20 0.44
CA ILE A 100 -1.59 21.35 -0.46
C ILE A 100 -1.20 20.80 -1.83
N ARG A 101 -1.94 21.22 -2.85
CA ARG A 101 -1.60 20.88 -4.23
C ARG A 101 -0.55 21.87 -4.74
N ILE A 102 0.60 21.35 -5.12
CA ILE A 102 1.75 22.20 -5.48
C ILE A 102 1.43 23.12 -6.65
N ARG A 103 0.79 22.58 -7.70
CA ARG A 103 0.54 23.35 -8.93
C ARG A 103 -0.42 24.50 -8.72
N THR A 104 -1.45 24.31 -7.92
CA THR A 104 -2.57 25.27 -7.78
C THR A 104 -2.54 26.04 -6.47
N GLY A 105 -1.84 25.54 -5.46
CA GLY A 105 -1.91 26.08 -4.10
C GLY A 105 -3.21 25.77 -3.37
N GLU A 106 -4.10 24.96 -3.96
CA GLU A 106 -5.32 24.54 -3.28
C GLU A 106 -4.99 23.74 -2.03
N THR A 107 -5.82 23.90 -1.00
CA THR A 107 -5.59 23.28 0.31
C THR A 107 -6.82 22.50 0.76
N GLY A 108 -6.60 21.60 1.73
CA GLY A 108 -7.68 20.85 2.36
C GLY A 108 -8.39 19.92 1.39
N SER A 109 -9.72 19.90 1.48
CA SER A 109 -10.54 18.99 0.65
C SER A 109 -10.42 19.26 -0.85
N ASP A 110 -10.10 20.46 -1.25
CA ASP A 110 -9.90 20.81 -2.67
C ASP A 110 -8.58 20.24 -3.22
N ALA A 111 -7.65 19.91 -2.34
CA ALA A 111 -6.33 19.39 -2.71
C ALA A 111 -6.26 17.86 -2.75
N VAL A 112 -7.28 17.21 -2.25
CA VAL A 112 -7.33 15.74 -2.15
C VAL A 112 -7.97 15.09 -3.37
#